data_f407c848180161cf3a77fb0144ba0d67
#
_entry.id   f407c848180161cf3a77fb0144ba0d67
#
_cell.length_a   1.000
_cell.length_b   1.000
_cell.length_c   1.000
_cell.angle_alpha   90.00
_cell.angle_beta   90.00
_cell.angle_gamma   90.00
#
_symmetry.space_group_name_H-M   'P 1'
#
loop_
_entity.id
_entity.type
_entity.pdbx_description
1 polymer ?
#
loop_
_entity_poly.entity_id
_entity_poly.type
_entity_poly.pdbx_seq_one_letter_code
_entity_poly.pdbx_strand_id
1 'polypeptide(L)'
;MVKIREAIVVEGRYDKNTLSQVVDAPILETAGFGIFKDRQQMALLRRVAEKRGLIVFTDSDGAGFVIRNHIKSAIPGKYLKHAYIPDIPGKERRKSAPGREGKLGVEGMTPEVILAALRNAGATIEGEETTSTGGITKQDLMELGLSGGSNAGEKRKALLKKLNLPEHMSANAMLQALNLLYTREELEQMLNESGIERD
;
A
#
# COMPACT_ATOMS: atom_id res chain seq x y z
N MET A 1 20.64 -0.59 6.54
CA MET A 1 19.18 -0.77 6.75
C MET A 1 18.58 0.57 7.11
N VAL A 2 17.42 0.87 6.55
CA VAL A 2 16.70 2.13 6.77
C VAL A 2 15.86 1.99 8.04
N LYS A 3 16.00 2.90 9.00
CA LYS A 3 15.24 2.87 10.25
C LYS A 3 13.86 3.48 10.06
N ILE A 4 12.83 2.76 10.45
CA ILE A 4 11.42 3.18 10.36
C ILE A 4 10.79 3.17 11.76
N ARG A 5 10.08 4.25 12.08
CA ARG A 5 9.45 4.44 13.39
C ARG A 5 8.30 3.47 13.62
N GLU A 6 7.42 3.32 12.62
CA GLU A 6 6.25 2.47 12.70
C GLU A 6 6.64 0.99 12.76
N ALA A 7 5.76 0.16 13.32
CA ALA A 7 5.82 -1.27 13.10
C ALA A 7 5.23 -1.60 11.73
N ILE A 8 5.72 -2.67 11.11
CA ILE A 8 5.24 -3.15 9.82
C ILE A 8 4.52 -4.48 10.04
N VAL A 9 3.32 -4.64 9.48
CA VAL A 9 2.62 -5.91 9.48
C VAL A 9 2.60 -6.51 8.08
N VAL A 10 2.99 -7.78 7.99
CA VAL A 10 3.09 -8.56 6.75
C VAL A 10 2.26 -9.82 6.82
N GLU A 11 2.05 -10.50 5.70
CA GLU A 11 1.26 -11.74 5.67
C GLU A 11 1.98 -12.90 6.32
N GLY A 12 3.25 -13.11 6.01
CA GLY A 12 3.96 -14.28 6.43
C GLY A 12 5.46 -14.11 6.63
N ARG A 13 6.09 -15.24 6.99
CA ARG A 13 7.50 -15.29 7.35
C ARG A 13 8.45 -14.88 6.21
N TYR A 14 8.11 -15.20 4.97
CA TYR A 14 8.98 -14.88 3.83
C TYR A 14 9.00 -13.38 3.54
N ASP A 15 7.86 -12.71 3.63
CA ASP A 15 7.77 -11.25 3.52
C ASP A 15 8.57 -10.57 4.62
N LYS A 16 8.41 -11.07 5.86
CA LYS A 16 9.20 -10.60 7.00
C LYS A 16 10.69 -10.75 6.76
N ASN A 17 11.15 -11.91 6.28
CA ASN A 17 12.55 -12.14 5.99
C ASN A 17 13.08 -11.17 4.93
N THR A 18 12.31 -10.91 3.88
CA THR A 18 12.68 -9.96 2.82
C THR A 18 12.76 -8.54 3.38
N LEU A 19 11.74 -8.08 4.11
CA LEU A 19 11.74 -6.74 4.69
C LEU A 19 12.85 -6.53 5.72
N SER A 20 13.14 -7.53 6.55
CA SER A 20 14.18 -7.43 7.60
C SER A 20 15.61 -7.26 7.05
N GLN A 21 15.83 -7.52 5.77
CA GLN A 21 17.09 -7.25 5.09
C GLN A 21 17.21 -5.79 4.60
N VAL A 22 16.07 -5.10 4.50
CA VAL A 22 15.98 -3.76 3.92
C VAL A 22 15.81 -2.69 5.00
N VAL A 23 14.98 -2.98 6.01
CA VAL A 23 14.58 -2.02 7.04
C VAL A 23 14.89 -2.49 8.44
N ASP A 24 15.18 -1.54 9.33
CA ASP A 24 15.28 -1.70 10.77
C ASP A 24 13.98 -1.18 11.40
N ALA A 25 13.02 -2.09 11.58
CA ALA A 25 11.71 -1.84 12.18
C ALA A 25 11.16 -3.12 12.81
N PRO A 26 10.26 -3.05 13.80
CA PRO A 26 9.51 -4.22 14.25
C PRO A 26 8.59 -4.74 13.16
N ILE A 27 8.75 -6.00 12.75
CA ILE A 27 7.95 -6.65 11.72
C ILE A 27 7.10 -7.75 12.34
N LEU A 28 5.79 -7.63 12.21
CA LEU A 28 4.78 -8.56 12.74
C LEU A 28 4.13 -9.34 11.59
N GLU A 29 3.85 -10.62 11.83
CA GLU A 29 3.20 -11.51 10.84
C GLU A 29 1.75 -11.71 11.19
N THR A 30 0.87 -11.77 10.19
CA THR A 30 -0.56 -12.08 10.39
C THR A 30 -0.86 -13.57 10.35
N ALA A 31 0.09 -14.40 9.92
CA ALA A 31 -0.14 -15.79 9.56
C ALA A 31 -1.29 -15.94 8.51
N GLY A 32 -1.32 -15.04 7.54
CA GLY A 32 -2.35 -14.99 6.51
C GLY A 32 -3.76 -14.82 7.09
N PHE A 33 -4.69 -15.65 6.66
CA PHE A 33 -6.08 -15.61 7.14
C PHE A 33 -6.28 -16.02 8.61
N GLY A 34 -5.24 -16.48 9.32
CA GLY A 34 -5.29 -16.75 10.76
C GLY A 34 -5.72 -15.54 11.59
N ILE A 35 -5.34 -14.34 11.14
CA ILE A 35 -5.68 -13.07 11.80
C ILE A 35 -7.19 -12.85 12.01
N PHE A 36 -8.05 -13.41 11.16
CA PHE A 36 -9.50 -13.23 11.29
C PHE A 36 -10.10 -13.91 12.54
N LYS A 37 -9.42 -14.90 13.09
CA LYS A 37 -9.85 -15.64 14.27
C LYS A 37 -9.03 -15.30 15.51
N ASP A 38 -7.90 -14.65 15.34
CA ASP A 38 -6.96 -14.33 16.45
C ASP A 38 -7.25 -12.95 17.05
N ARG A 39 -8.13 -12.93 18.06
CA ARG A 39 -8.46 -11.70 18.79
C ARG A 39 -7.27 -11.15 19.57
N GLN A 40 -6.37 -11.99 20.05
CA GLN A 40 -5.19 -11.56 20.81
C GLN A 40 -4.19 -10.85 19.90
N GLN A 41 -3.95 -11.41 18.71
CA GLN A 41 -3.11 -10.77 17.71
C GLN A 41 -3.68 -9.42 17.26
N MET A 42 -4.99 -9.32 17.01
CA MET A 42 -5.62 -8.04 16.68
C MET A 42 -5.52 -7.02 17.81
N ALA A 43 -5.65 -7.43 19.06
CA ALA A 43 -5.45 -6.55 20.23
C ALA A 43 -4.00 -6.07 20.31
N LEU A 44 -3.02 -6.94 20.04
CA LEU A 44 -1.61 -6.56 19.96
C LEU A 44 -1.35 -5.53 18.86
N LEU A 45 -1.85 -5.78 17.64
CA LEU A 45 -1.69 -4.87 16.51
C LEU A 45 -2.29 -3.48 16.81
N ARG A 46 -3.47 -3.43 17.46
CA ARG A 46 -4.09 -2.16 17.88
C ARG A 46 -3.20 -1.41 18.86
N ARG A 47 -2.70 -2.06 19.90
CA ARG A 47 -1.82 -1.44 20.88
C ARG A 47 -0.51 -0.94 20.28
N VAL A 48 0.06 -1.70 19.34
CA VAL A 48 1.26 -1.28 18.61
C VAL A 48 0.98 -0.07 17.72
N ALA A 49 -0.15 -0.08 16.99
CA ALA A 49 -0.59 1.02 16.15
C ALA A 49 -0.77 2.32 16.96
N GLU A 50 -1.43 2.25 18.12
CA GLU A 50 -1.63 3.40 19.01
C GLU A 50 -0.32 3.99 19.55
N LYS A 51 0.67 3.14 19.82
CA LYS A 51 1.94 3.58 20.41
C LYS A 51 2.93 4.14 19.42
N ARG A 52 3.01 3.58 18.20
CA ARG A 52 4.07 3.94 17.27
C ARG A 52 3.63 4.05 15.81
N GLY A 53 2.36 3.80 15.52
CA GLY A 53 1.86 3.65 14.15
C GLY A 53 2.09 2.24 13.59
N LEU A 54 1.31 1.88 12.59
CA LEU A 54 1.38 0.58 11.93
C LEU A 54 1.31 0.75 10.41
N ILE A 55 2.27 0.16 9.70
CA ILE A 55 2.26 0.08 8.23
C ILE A 55 1.77 -1.32 7.84
N VAL A 56 0.67 -1.40 7.11
CA VAL A 56 0.19 -2.65 6.53
C VAL A 56 0.87 -2.87 5.19
N PHE A 57 1.68 -3.92 5.09
CA PHE A 57 2.48 -4.24 3.91
C PHE A 57 2.24 -5.69 3.50
N THR A 58 1.17 -5.92 2.77
CA THR A 58 0.74 -7.24 2.27
C THR A 58 0.84 -7.27 0.75
N ASP A 59 0.72 -8.44 0.16
CA ASP A 59 0.68 -8.60 -1.30
C ASP A 59 -0.43 -7.75 -1.93
N SER A 60 -0.25 -7.38 -3.20
CA SER A 60 -1.21 -6.60 -3.98
C SER A 60 -2.19 -7.50 -4.73
N ASP A 61 -2.59 -8.61 -4.12
CA ASP A 61 -3.57 -9.56 -4.61
C ASP A 61 -4.87 -9.55 -3.79
N GLY A 62 -5.85 -10.34 -4.21
CA GLY A 62 -7.14 -10.40 -3.54
C GLY A 62 -7.04 -10.80 -2.06
N ALA A 63 -6.12 -11.70 -1.70
CA ALA A 63 -5.91 -12.14 -0.32
C ALA A 63 -5.33 -11.01 0.54
N GLY A 64 -4.30 -10.33 0.05
CA GLY A 64 -3.69 -9.20 0.73
C GLY A 64 -4.68 -8.05 0.96
N PHE A 65 -5.54 -7.74 -0.02
CA PHE A 65 -6.58 -6.73 0.14
C PHE A 65 -7.63 -7.11 1.21
N VAL A 66 -7.99 -8.38 1.33
CA VAL A 66 -8.91 -8.85 2.38
C VAL A 66 -8.29 -8.67 3.77
N ILE A 67 -7.00 -9.04 3.95
CA ILE A 67 -6.26 -8.83 5.20
C ILE A 67 -6.17 -7.34 5.54
N ARG A 68 -5.82 -6.48 4.57
CA ARG A 68 -5.80 -5.02 4.75
C ARG A 68 -7.11 -4.47 5.25
N ASN A 69 -8.22 -4.86 4.62
CA ASN A 69 -9.56 -4.41 4.98
C ASN A 69 -9.94 -4.85 6.40
N HIS A 70 -9.57 -6.07 6.79
CA HIS A 70 -9.81 -6.57 8.15
C HIS A 70 -9.06 -5.71 9.19
N ILE A 71 -7.77 -5.47 9.00
CA ILE A 71 -6.98 -4.61 9.89
C ILE A 71 -7.57 -3.20 9.94
N LYS A 72 -7.91 -2.62 8.78
CA LYS A 72 -8.52 -1.28 8.66
C LYS A 72 -9.87 -1.18 9.38
N SER A 73 -10.67 -2.24 9.41
CA SER A 73 -11.94 -2.25 10.13
C SER A 73 -11.79 -2.25 11.65
N ALA A 74 -10.64 -2.72 12.15
CA ALA A 74 -10.40 -2.91 13.58
C ALA A 74 -9.50 -1.84 14.22
N ILE A 75 -8.71 -1.10 13.43
CA ILE A 75 -7.74 -0.11 13.91
C ILE A 75 -8.06 1.26 13.29
N PRO A 76 -8.13 2.34 14.08
CA PRO A 76 -8.40 3.68 13.56
C PRO A 76 -7.37 4.13 12.52
N GLY A 77 -7.87 4.71 11.42
CA GLY A 77 -7.06 5.09 10.24
C GLY A 77 -5.90 6.04 10.55
N LYS A 78 -6.03 6.89 11.58
CA LYS A 78 -4.95 7.80 12.02
C LYS A 78 -3.67 7.09 12.49
N TYR A 79 -3.78 5.80 12.84
CA TYR A 79 -2.65 4.98 13.28
C TYR A 79 -2.16 4.01 12.19
N LEU A 80 -2.84 3.99 11.02
CA LEU A 80 -2.55 3.07 9.93
C LEU A 80 -1.98 3.79 8.71
N LYS A 81 -0.96 3.19 8.14
CA LYS A 81 -0.42 3.49 6.82
C LYS A 81 -0.50 2.22 5.97
N HIS A 82 -0.65 2.38 4.65
CA HIS A 82 -0.76 1.25 3.73
C HIS A 82 0.32 1.35 2.67
N ALA A 83 1.30 0.45 2.72
CA ALA A 83 2.31 0.31 1.68
C ALA A 83 1.82 -0.65 0.60
N TYR A 84 2.02 -0.30 -0.66
CA TYR A 84 1.61 -1.07 -1.82
C TYR A 84 2.81 -1.32 -2.72
N ILE A 85 2.97 -2.58 -3.16
CA ILE A 85 3.91 -2.95 -4.20
C ILE A 85 3.25 -2.86 -5.57
N PRO A 86 4.01 -2.57 -6.64
CA PRO A 86 3.50 -2.58 -8.01
C PRO A 86 3.15 -4.00 -8.47
N ASP A 87 2.25 -4.09 -9.45
CA ASP A 87 1.88 -5.34 -10.10
C ASP A 87 2.98 -5.80 -11.07
N ILE A 88 3.91 -6.60 -10.59
CA ILE A 88 5.00 -7.16 -11.38
C ILE A 88 4.68 -8.62 -11.73
N PRO A 89 4.52 -8.97 -13.02
CA PRO A 89 4.35 -10.37 -13.41
C PRO A 89 5.55 -11.21 -13.02
N GLY A 90 5.29 -12.40 -12.47
CA GLY A 90 6.38 -13.28 -12.09
C GLY A 90 5.98 -14.33 -11.06
N LYS A 91 7.01 -15.01 -10.60
CA LYS A 91 6.91 -16.07 -9.62
C LYS A 91 8.10 -15.96 -8.65
N GLU A 92 7.84 -16.07 -7.35
CA GLU A 92 8.91 -16.11 -6.35
C GLU A 92 9.80 -17.33 -6.57
N ARG A 93 11.11 -17.18 -6.33
CA ARG A 93 12.11 -18.24 -6.57
C ARG A 93 11.79 -19.54 -5.86
N ARG A 94 11.17 -19.47 -4.70
CA ARG A 94 10.81 -20.61 -3.86
C ARG A 94 9.62 -21.41 -4.39
N LYS A 95 8.68 -20.77 -5.07
CA LYS A 95 7.45 -21.40 -5.55
C LYS A 95 7.69 -22.21 -6.82
N SER A 96 7.06 -23.37 -6.95
CA SER A 96 7.11 -24.20 -8.17
C SER A 96 6.31 -23.59 -9.31
N ALA A 97 5.21 -22.87 -8.98
CA ALA A 97 4.34 -22.19 -9.93
C ALA A 97 4.06 -20.76 -9.49
N PRO A 98 3.67 -19.84 -10.39
CA PRO A 98 3.19 -18.51 -10.04
C PRO A 98 2.01 -18.58 -9.06
N GLY A 99 1.83 -17.52 -8.28
CA GLY A 99 0.60 -17.33 -7.49
C GLY A 99 -0.64 -17.23 -8.41
N ARG A 100 -1.84 -17.23 -7.81
CA ARG A 100 -3.12 -17.25 -8.54
C ARG A 100 -3.24 -16.12 -9.57
N GLU A 101 -2.68 -14.95 -9.28
CA GLU A 101 -2.73 -13.79 -10.18
C GLU A 101 -1.46 -13.64 -11.06
N GLY A 102 -0.51 -14.56 -10.96
CA GLY A 102 0.71 -14.53 -11.76
C GLY A 102 1.64 -13.35 -11.45
N LYS A 103 1.52 -12.75 -10.29
CA LYS A 103 2.29 -11.59 -9.82
C LYS A 103 3.27 -11.98 -8.73
N LEU A 104 4.34 -11.20 -8.61
CA LEU A 104 5.26 -11.26 -7.47
C LEU A 104 4.59 -10.64 -6.23
N GLY A 105 4.70 -11.32 -5.10
CA GLY A 105 4.38 -10.78 -3.78
C GLY A 105 5.54 -9.99 -3.18
N VAL A 106 5.36 -9.52 -1.93
CA VAL A 106 6.38 -8.78 -1.16
C VAL A 106 7.69 -9.55 -1.07
N GLU A 107 7.65 -10.88 -0.92
CA GLU A 107 8.82 -11.76 -0.91
C GLU A 107 9.71 -11.58 -2.15
N GLY A 108 9.12 -11.32 -3.32
CA GLY A 108 9.81 -11.22 -4.61
C GLY A 108 10.30 -9.83 -4.99
N MET A 109 10.06 -8.81 -4.16
CA MET A 109 10.40 -7.42 -4.46
C MET A 109 11.87 -7.11 -4.16
N THR A 110 12.44 -6.19 -4.96
CA THR A 110 13.79 -5.67 -4.70
C THR A 110 13.79 -4.66 -3.55
N PRO A 111 14.93 -4.41 -2.90
CA PRO A 111 15.04 -3.40 -1.84
C PRO A 111 14.53 -2.02 -2.26
N GLU A 112 14.81 -1.60 -3.50
CA GLU A 112 14.39 -0.29 -4.04
C GLU A 112 12.87 -0.19 -4.11
N VAL A 113 12.19 -1.24 -4.60
CA VAL A 113 10.72 -1.31 -4.68
C VAL A 113 10.10 -1.27 -3.29
N ILE A 114 10.67 -2.01 -2.33
CA ILE A 114 10.22 -2.01 -0.94
C ILE A 114 10.35 -0.62 -0.32
N LEU A 115 11.51 0.02 -0.46
CA LEU A 115 11.73 1.36 0.09
C LEU A 115 10.83 2.40 -0.56
N ALA A 116 10.63 2.33 -1.88
CA ALA A 116 9.69 3.20 -2.58
C ALA A 116 8.25 3.02 -2.06
N ALA A 117 7.80 1.78 -1.88
CA ALA A 117 6.48 1.49 -1.33
C ALA A 117 6.30 2.03 0.10
N LEU A 118 7.32 1.94 0.93
CA LEU A 118 7.30 2.47 2.31
C LEU A 118 7.30 4.01 2.33
N ARG A 119 8.10 4.67 1.48
CA ARG A 119 8.06 6.14 1.32
C ARG A 119 6.70 6.59 0.83
N ASN A 120 6.16 5.95 -0.19
CA ASN A 120 4.84 6.23 -0.74
C ASN A 120 3.71 6.02 0.29
N ALA A 121 3.90 5.16 1.27
CA ALA A 121 2.99 4.99 2.40
C ALA A 121 3.16 6.07 3.47
N GLY A 122 4.11 7.00 3.32
CA GLY A 122 4.42 8.02 4.30
C GLY A 122 5.10 7.45 5.55
N ALA A 123 5.90 6.38 5.42
CA ALA A 123 6.68 5.84 6.53
C ALA A 123 7.57 6.92 7.15
N THR A 124 7.65 6.95 8.47
CA THR A 124 8.54 7.87 9.18
C THR A 124 9.95 7.28 9.20
N ILE A 125 10.79 7.77 8.30
CA ILE A 125 12.18 7.31 8.14
C ILE A 125 13.11 8.23 8.93
N GLU A 126 14.00 7.65 9.74
CA GLU A 126 14.97 8.42 10.52
C GLU A 126 15.93 9.19 9.58
N GLY A 127 15.94 10.52 9.73
CA GLY A 127 16.76 11.40 8.90
C GLY A 127 16.13 11.87 7.59
N GLU A 128 14.90 11.45 7.29
CA GLU A 128 14.12 12.01 6.16
C GLU A 128 12.98 12.89 6.70
N GLU A 129 12.77 14.06 6.07
CA GLU A 129 11.60 14.89 6.37
C GLU A 129 10.35 14.24 5.74
N THR A 130 9.30 14.07 6.54
CA THR A 130 8.00 13.63 6.02
C THR A 130 7.31 14.82 5.37
N THR A 131 7.32 14.88 4.04
CA THR A 131 6.48 15.82 3.30
C THR A 131 5.02 15.39 3.44
N SER A 132 4.23 16.18 4.14
CA SER A 132 2.79 16.04 4.18
C SER A 132 2.23 16.62 2.88
N THR A 133 2.04 15.80 1.88
CA THR A 133 1.21 16.10 0.71
C THR A 133 -0.24 15.77 1.08
N GLY A 134 -1.22 16.39 0.44
CA GLY A 134 -2.63 16.11 0.74
C GLY A 134 -3.54 17.18 0.16
N GLY A 135 -4.83 17.07 0.49
CA GLY A 135 -5.85 18.01 0.03
C GLY A 135 -6.70 17.49 -1.14
N ILE A 136 -6.37 16.31 -1.68
CA ILE A 136 -7.20 15.65 -2.69
C ILE A 136 -8.44 15.04 -2.01
N THR A 137 -9.62 15.40 -2.50
CA THR A 137 -10.91 14.95 -1.98
C THR A 137 -11.57 13.92 -2.90
N LYS A 138 -12.66 13.31 -2.44
CA LYS A 138 -13.50 12.46 -3.31
C LYS A 138 -14.14 13.25 -4.46
N GLN A 139 -14.45 14.51 -4.21
CA GLN A 139 -15.00 15.41 -5.22
C GLN A 139 -13.96 15.66 -6.32
N ASP A 140 -12.70 15.89 -5.95
CA ASP A 140 -11.61 16.05 -6.93
C ASP A 140 -11.46 14.81 -7.81
N LEU A 141 -11.57 13.59 -7.23
CA LEU A 141 -11.55 12.36 -8.02
C LEU A 141 -12.72 12.29 -9.04
N MET A 142 -13.88 12.83 -8.69
CA MET A 142 -15.01 12.91 -9.63
C MET A 142 -14.74 13.95 -10.73
N GLU A 143 -14.27 15.14 -10.37
CA GLU A 143 -13.95 16.22 -11.31
C GLU A 143 -12.84 15.82 -12.29
N LEU A 144 -11.89 14.98 -11.84
CA LEU A 144 -10.80 14.43 -12.65
C LEU A 144 -11.20 13.17 -13.44
N GLY A 145 -12.47 12.76 -13.40
CA GLY A 145 -12.96 11.57 -14.09
C GLY A 145 -12.44 10.24 -13.54
N LEU A 146 -11.85 10.25 -12.34
CA LEU A 146 -11.31 9.06 -11.66
C LEU A 146 -12.36 8.35 -10.78
N SER A 147 -13.58 8.93 -10.67
CA SER A 147 -14.71 8.34 -9.93
C SER A 147 -16.03 8.80 -10.54
N GLY A 148 -17.08 7.96 -10.46
CA GLY A 148 -18.44 8.31 -10.84
C GLY A 148 -18.77 8.18 -12.34
N GLY A 149 -17.83 8.22 -13.24
CA GLY A 149 -18.04 8.07 -14.69
C GLY A 149 -17.93 6.63 -15.19
N SER A 150 -18.49 6.35 -16.38
CA SER A 150 -18.46 5.03 -17.01
C SER A 150 -17.01 4.54 -17.26
N ASN A 151 -16.10 5.43 -17.63
CA ASN A 151 -14.71 5.13 -17.92
C ASN A 151 -13.76 5.30 -16.70
N ALA A 152 -14.30 5.66 -15.53
CA ALA A 152 -13.50 5.94 -14.34
C ALA A 152 -12.64 4.73 -13.90
N GLY A 153 -13.12 3.50 -14.14
CA GLY A 153 -12.37 2.28 -13.86
C GLY A 153 -11.09 2.17 -14.68
N GLU A 154 -11.18 2.38 -15.98
CA GLU A 154 -10.03 2.31 -16.90
C GLU A 154 -9.04 3.46 -16.66
N LYS A 155 -9.55 4.68 -16.43
CA LYS A 155 -8.72 5.84 -16.07
C LYS A 155 -7.93 5.58 -14.78
N ARG A 156 -8.59 5.00 -13.75
CA ARG A 156 -7.89 4.61 -12.51
C ARG A 156 -6.78 3.59 -12.75
N LYS A 157 -7.05 2.55 -13.54
CA LYS A 157 -6.03 1.54 -13.86
C LYS A 157 -4.83 2.16 -14.57
N ALA A 158 -5.06 3.00 -15.57
CA ALA A 158 -4.00 3.69 -16.30
C ALA A 158 -3.14 4.56 -15.36
N LEU A 159 -3.79 5.33 -14.47
CA LEU A 159 -3.11 6.15 -13.48
C LEU A 159 -2.31 5.29 -12.49
N LEU A 160 -2.92 4.27 -11.90
CA LEU A 160 -2.28 3.37 -10.93
C LEU A 160 -1.06 2.69 -11.53
N LYS A 161 -1.16 2.20 -12.76
CA LYS A 161 -0.03 1.61 -13.50
C LYS A 161 1.11 2.61 -13.68
N LYS A 162 0.82 3.84 -14.08
CA LYS A 162 1.82 4.91 -14.23
C LYS A 162 2.52 5.22 -12.90
N LEU A 163 1.78 5.16 -11.79
CA LEU A 163 2.27 5.42 -10.43
C LEU A 163 2.96 4.20 -9.79
N ASN A 164 3.11 3.09 -10.52
CA ASN A 164 3.58 1.82 -9.97
C ASN A 164 2.79 1.38 -8.71
N LEU A 165 1.47 1.58 -8.74
CA LEU A 165 0.53 1.13 -7.72
C LEU A 165 -0.32 -0.02 -8.27
N PRO A 166 -0.88 -0.88 -7.39
CA PRO A 166 -1.72 -2.00 -7.80
C PRO A 166 -2.94 -1.55 -8.61
N GLU A 167 -3.15 -2.12 -9.81
CA GLU A 167 -4.24 -1.74 -10.72
C GLU A 167 -5.64 -1.99 -10.13
N HIS A 168 -5.76 -2.90 -9.16
CA HIS A 168 -7.04 -3.27 -8.51
C HIS A 168 -7.35 -2.49 -7.22
N MET A 169 -6.62 -1.42 -6.93
CA MET A 169 -6.94 -0.56 -5.78
C MET A 169 -8.34 0.01 -5.89
N SER A 170 -9.07 0.00 -4.78
CA SER A 170 -10.35 0.72 -4.69
C SER A 170 -10.13 2.24 -4.80
N ALA A 171 -11.16 2.99 -5.22
CA ALA A 171 -11.08 4.46 -5.29
C ALA A 171 -10.66 5.10 -3.95
N ASN A 172 -11.13 4.54 -2.82
CA ASN A 172 -10.75 5.04 -1.50
C ASN A 172 -9.28 4.73 -1.16
N ALA A 173 -8.77 3.54 -1.52
CA ALA A 173 -7.36 3.20 -1.30
C ALA A 173 -6.45 4.05 -2.19
N MET A 174 -6.84 4.26 -3.45
CA MET A 174 -6.16 5.16 -4.37
C MET A 174 -6.13 6.60 -3.82
N LEU A 175 -7.26 7.12 -3.34
CA LEU A 175 -7.32 8.46 -2.75
C LEU A 175 -6.34 8.62 -1.57
N GLN A 176 -6.24 7.62 -0.71
CA GLN A 176 -5.27 7.64 0.38
C GLN A 176 -3.84 7.66 -0.12
N ALA A 177 -3.50 6.82 -1.11
CA ALA A 177 -2.17 6.80 -1.71
C ALA A 177 -1.82 8.14 -2.40
N LEU A 178 -2.77 8.70 -3.17
CA LEU A 178 -2.57 9.98 -3.85
C LEU A 178 -2.32 11.12 -2.85
N ASN A 179 -3.06 11.17 -1.74
CA ASN A 179 -2.85 12.18 -0.70
C ASN A 179 -1.51 12.08 0.03
N LEU A 180 -0.83 10.94 -0.05
CA LEU A 180 0.52 10.76 0.50
C LEU A 180 1.62 11.17 -0.49
N LEU A 181 1.30 11.17 -1.78
CA LEU A 181 2.28 11.33 -2.85
C LEU A 181 2.22 12.71 -3.52
N TYR A 182 1.03 13.30 -3.60
CA TYR A 182 0.76 14.44 -4.46
C TYR A 182 -0.13 15.48 -3.79
N THR A 183 0.05 16.73 -4.17
CA THR A 183 -0.96 17.77 -4.03
C THR A 183 -2.00 17.62 -5.16
N ARG A 184 -3.12 18.33 -5.05
CA ARG A 184 -4.13 18.37 -6.10
C ARG A 184 -3.54 18.87 -7.42
N GLU A 185 -2.77 19.94 -7.38
CA GLU A 185 -2.14 20.58 -8.54
C GLU A 185 -1.18 19.63 -9.26
N GLU A 186 -0.34 18.91 -8.50
CA GLU A 186 0.58 17.92 -9.06
C GLU A 186 -0.16 16.76 -9.73
N LEU A 187 -1.27 16.30 -9.13
CA LEU A 187 -2.11 15.26 -9.72
C LEU A 187 -2.73 15.72 -11.02
N GLU A 188 -3.28 16.96 -11.07
CA GLU A 188 -3.85 17.54 -12.28
C GLU A 188 -2.82 17.67 -13.41
N GLN A 189 -1.63 18.14 -13.09
CA GLN A 189 -0.54 18.28 -14.06
C GLN A 189 -0.16 16.90 -14.63
N MET A 190 -0.02 15.88 -13.77
CA MET A 190 0.32 14.53 -14.17
C MET A 190 -0.75 13.89 -15.09
N LEU A 191 -2.02 14.12 -14.83
CA LEU A 191 -3.11 13.63 -15.66
C LEU A 191 -3.08 14.29 -17.06
N ASN A 192 -2.87 15.60 -17.13
CA ASN A 192 -2.74 16.33 -18.37
C ASN A 192 -1.55 15.83 -19.22
N GLU A 193 -0.40 15.61 -18.61
CA GLU A 193 0.80 15.07 -19.26
C GLU A 193 0.62 13.60 -19.72
N SER A 194 -0.33 12.88 -19.11
CA SER A 194 -0.57 11.46 -19.37
C SER A 194 -1.56 11.21 -20.50
N GLY A 195 -2.23 12.24 -21.03
CA GLY A 195 -3.30 12.07 -22.01
C GLY A 195 -4.52 11.34 -21.43
N ILE A 196 -4.66 11.28 -20.11
CA ILE A 196 -5.87 10.77 -19.44
C ILE A 196 -6.86 11.91 -19.44
N GLU A 197 -7.65 12.01 -20.52
CA GLU A 197 -8.60 13.11 -20.73
C GLU A 197 -9.66 13.18 -19.62
N ARG A 198 -10.01 14.42 -19.25
CA ARG A 198 -11.20 14.72 -18.42
C ARG A 198 -12.45 14.44 -19.27
N ASP A 199 -13.46 13.82 -18.72
CA ASP A 199 -14.77 13.66 -19.38
C ASP A 199 -15.48 14.99 -19.48
#